data_0d385d671dc516e5851dceec29e82334
#
_entry.id   0d385d671dc516e5851dceec29e82334
#
_cell.length_a   1.000
_cell.length_b   1.000
_cell.length_c   1.000
_cell.angle_alpha   90.00
_cell.angle_beta   90.00
_cell.angle_gamma   90.00
#
_symmetry.space_group_name_H-M   'P 1'
#
loop_
_entity.id
_entity.type
_entity.pdbx_description
1 polymer ?
#
loop_
_entity_poly.entity_id
_entity_poly.type
_entity_poly.pdbx_seq_one_letter_code
_entity_poly.pdbx_strand_id
1 'polypeptide(L)'
;MARGGRALGYDELLVKNPDQTLWRTSSYFRESTPEATEAARLRCWRETGYVIKFIQDHGLTRRVLCESAPDIPEDFCVYLRDVTPEALEFYRTGYMKWLKRFERNMHADPSDVRVMEKALAEMRAKQSN
;
A
#
# COMPACT_ATOMS: atom_id res chain seq x y z
N MET A 1 16.19 -4.74 -26.15
CA MET A 1 15.68 -4.08 -26.02
C MET A 1 15.19 -3.79 -25.06
N ALA A 2 15.22 -3.40 -24.63
CA ALA A 2 14.80 -3.29 -23.66
C ALA A 2 13.84 -2.68 -23.69
N ARG A 3 13.31 -2.63 -23.51
CA ARG A 3 12.50 -2.11 -23.38
C ARG A 3 12.38 -1.66 -22.30
N GLY A 4 12.39 -0.73 -22.00
CA GLY A 4 12.26 -0.05 -20.80
C GLY A 4 11.00 -0.29 -20.07
N GLY A 5 10.26 -1.11 -20.34
CA GLY A 5 9.00 -1.31 -19.66
C GLY A 5 9.01 -2.30 -18.52
N ARG A 6 10.11 -2.99 -18.35
CA ARG A 6 10.14 -4.04 -17.35
C ARG A 6 10.38 -3.47 -15.93
N ALA A 7 9.46 -3.75 -15.03
CA ALA A 7 9.64 -3.37 -13.63
C ALA A 7 10.63 -4.31 -12.98
N LEU A 8 11.43 -3.78 -12.06
CA LEU A 8 12.38 -4.58 -11.31
C LEU A 8 11.65 -5.50 -10.35
N GLY A 9 12.19 -6.69 -10.16
CA GLY A 9 11.66 -7.64 -9.21
C GLY A 9 12.07 -7.31 -7.79
N TYR A 10 11.51 -8.07 -6.85
CA TYR A 10 11.73 -7.83 -5.42
C TYR A 10 13.22 -7.88 -5.07
N ASP A 11 13.91 -8.95 -5.48
CA ASP A 11 15.31 -9.12 -5.11
C ASP A 11 16.20 -8.06 -5.72
N GLU A 12 15.91 -7.68 -6.96
CA GLU A 12 16.66 -6.63 -7.62
C GLU A 12 16.52 -5.29 -6.91
N LEU A 13 15.28 -4.96 -6.53
CA LEU A 13 15.03 -3.70 -5.82
C LEU A 13 15.65 -3.72 -4.44
N LEU A 14 15.61 -4.87 -3.76
CA LEU A 14 16.15 -4.97 -2.42
C LEU A 14 17.65 -4.71 -2.41
N VAL A 15 18.36 -5.18 -3.44
CA VAL A 15 19.79 -4.95 -3.56
C VAL A 15 20.07 -3.48 -3.88
N LYS A 16 19.32 -2.92 -4.80
CA LYS A 16 19.55 -1.54 -5.25
C LYS A 16 19.10 -0.50 -4.23
N ASN A 17 17.98 -0.77 -3.56
CA ASN A 17 17.39 0.22 -2.69
C ASN A 17 16.61 -0.47 -1.57
N PRO A 18 17.33 -1.04 -0.57
CA PRO A 18 16.66 -1.79 0.51
C PRO A 18 15.72 -0.93 1.35
N ASP A 19 15.93 0.37 1.35
CA ASP A 19 15.09 1.29 2.13
C ASP A 19 13.98 1.92 1.30
N GLN A 20 13.67 1.32 0.15
CA GLN A 20 12.57 1.82 -0.66
C GLN A 20 11.27 1.78 0.13
N THR A 21 10.56 2.89 0.15
CA THR A 21 9.28 2.99 0.84
C THR A 21 8.17 2.52 -0.09
N LEU A 22 7.33 1.63 0.40
CA LEU A 22 6.15 1.18 -0.35
C LEU A 22 4.91 1.94 0.11
N TRP A 23 4.72 2.04 1.41
CA TRP A 23 3.60 2.79 1.97
C TRP A 23 4.10 3.72 3.05
N ARG A 24 3.50 4.88 3.12
CA ARG A 24 3.78 5.80 4.21
C ARG A 24 2.61 6.74 4.40
N THR A 25 2.41 7.14 5.64
CA THR A 25 1.51 8.23 5.93
C THR A 25 2.26 9.48 5.54
N SER A 26 1.81 10.16 4.50
CA SER A 26 2.50 11.35 4.08
C SER A 26 2.28 12.46 5.08
N SER A 27 3.36 13.12 5.42
CA SER A 27 3.29 14.25 6.29
C SER A 27 3.19 15.55 5.53
N TYR A 28 3.29 15.50 4.21
CA TYR A 28 3.36 16.73 3.44
C TYR A 28 2.36 16.74 2.30
N PHE A 29 1.33 17.56 2.48
CA PHE A 29 0.33 17.81 1.45
C PHE A 29 0.23 19.30 1.25
N ARG A 30 -0.10 19.70 0.04
CA ARG A 30 -0.30 21.10 -0.25
C ARG A 30 -1.51 21.23 -1.15
N GLU A 31 -2.61 21.64 -0.56
CA GLU A 31 -3.86 21.88 -1.28
C GLU A 31 -4.16 23.36 -1.32
N SER A 32 -5.28 23.72 -1.92
CA SER A 32 -5.62 25.12 -2.10
C SER A 32 -5.90 25.86 -0.80
N THR A 33 -6.32 25.15 0.24
CA THR A 33 -6.59 25.76 1.54
C THR A 33 -5.99 24.90 2.65
N PRO A 34 -5.75 25.51 3.84
CA PRO A 34 -5.28 24.72 4.98
C PRO A 34 -6.26 23.61 5.38
N GLU A 35 -7.56 23.88 5.28
CA GLU A 35 -8.58 22.89 5.60
C GLU A 35 -8.54 21.72 4.65
N ALA A 36 -8.37 21.97 3.35
CA ALA A 36 -8.28 20.92 2.35
C ALA A 36 -7.01 20.11 2.54
N THR A 37 -5.91 20.76 2.92
CA THR A 37 -4.64 20.10 3.19
C THR A 37 -4.78 19.12 4.35
N GLU A 38 -5.42 19.57 5.44
CA GLU A 38 -5.61 18.72 6.60
C GLU A 38 -6.54 17.54 6.29
N ALA A 39 -7.61 17.79 5.52
CA ALA A 39 -8.52 16.72 5.14
C ALA A 39 -7.81 15.65 4.30
N ALA A 40 -6.97 16.07 3.36
CA ALA A 40 -6.21 15.14 2.53
C ALA A 40 -5.24 14.32 3.37
N ARG A 41 -4.58 14.96 4.34
CA ARG A 41 -3.65 14.30 5.23
C ARG A 41 -4.35 13.21 6.06
N LEU A 42 -5.49 13.57 6.64
CA LEU A 42 -6.24 12.62 7.46
C LEU A 42 -6.76 11.45 6.63
N ARG A 43 -7.23 11.73 5.42
CA ARG A 43 -7.72 10.68 4.55
C ARG A 43 -6.61 9.69 4.19
N CYS A 44 -5.45 10.20 3.82
CA CYS A 44 -4.30 9.36 3.49
C CYS A 44 -3.88 8.51 4.69
N TRP A 45 -3.88 9.12 5.87
CA TRP A 45 -3.53 8.43 7.09
C TRP A 45 -4.49 7.25 7.35
N ARG A 46 -5.79 7.48 7.21
CA ARG A 46 -6.79 6.42 7.38
C ARG A 46 -6.64 5.32 6.34
N GLU A 47 -6.47 5.70 5.08
CA GLU A 47 -6.30 4.74 4.00
C GLU A 47 -5.08 3.86 4.26
N THR A 48 -3.98 4.47 4.63
CA THR A 48 -2.75 3.74 4.89
C THR A 48 -2.92 2.78 6.06
N GLY A 49 -3.63 3.20 7.10
CA GLY A 49 -3.90 2.32 8.25
C GLY A 49 -4.60 1.04 7.85
N TYR A 50 -5.61 1.15 7.00
CA TYR A 50 -6.33 -0.04 6.54
C TYR A 50 -5.50 -0.91 5.61
N VAL A 51 -4.62 -0.31 4.82
CA VAL A 51 -3.69 -1.09 4.00
C VAL A 51 -2.72 -1.88 4.89
N ILE A 52 -2.18 -1.23 5.93
CA ILE A 52 -1.26 -1.92 6.85
C ILE A 52 -1.96 -3.10 7.51
N LYS A 53 -3.19 -2.89 7.98
CA LYS A 53 -3.96 -3.98 8.56
C LYS A 53 -4.15 -5.11 7.56
N PHE A 54 -4.51 -4.77 6.32
CA PHE A 54 -4.74 -5.76 5.29
C PHE A 54 -3.51 -6.61 5.00
N ILE A 55 -2.36 -5.97 4.79
CA ILE A 55 -1.16 -6.72 4.44
C ILE A 55 -0.67 -7.59 5.60
N GLN A 56 -0.85 -7.13 6.84
CA GLN A 56 -0.51 -7.95 7.99
C GLN A 56 -1.43 -9.15 8.11
N ASP A 57 -2.72 -8.92 7.97
CA ASP A 57 -3.73 -9.97 8.13
C ASP A 57 -3.60 -11.05 7.07
N HIS A 58 -3.04 -10.72 5.93
CA HIS A 58 -2.94 -11.65 4.79
C HIS A 58 -1.54 -12.21 4.58
N GLY A 59 -0.67 -12.03 5.54
CA GLY A 59 0.66 -12.64 5.47
C GLY A 59 1.61 -12.01 4.48
N LEU A 60 1.42 -10.74 4.17
CA LEU A 60 2.26 -10.03 3.20
C LEU A 60 3.42 -9.29 3.87
N THR A 61 3.54 -9.37 5.18
CA THR A 61 4.63 -8.73 5.90
C THR A 61 5.51 -9.79 6.55
N ARG A 62 6.76 -9.44 6.81
CA ARG A 62 7.70 -10.37 7.44
C ARG A 62 7.55 -10.38 8.95
N ARG A 63 6.85 -9.40 9.50
CA ARG A 63 6.58 -9.28 10.92
C ARG A 63 5.34 -8.42 11.09
N VAL A 64 4.81 -8.39 12.30
CA VAL A 64 3.72 -7.47 12.60
C VAL A 64 4.31 -6.07 12.62
N LEU A 65 3.81 -5.20 11.75
CA LEU A 65 4.32 -3.83 11.65
C LEU A 65 3.67 -2.91 12.67
N CYS A 66 2.38 -3.11 12.93
CA CYS A 66 1.66 -2.27 13.88
C CYS A 66 0.49 -3.06 14.43
N GLU A 67 0.56 -3.40 15.72
CA GLU A 67 -0.47 -4.22 16.34
C GLU A 67 -1.81 -3.51 16.47
N SER A 68 -1.79 -2.18 16.52
CA SER A 68 -3.02 -1.41 16.64
C SER A 68 -3.66 -1.06 15.31
N ALA A 69 -3.12 -1.54 14.19
CA ALA A 69 -3.70 -1.23 12.88
C ALA A 69 -5.19 -1.57 12.86
N PRO A 70 -6.04 -0.76 12.24
CA PRO A 70 -5.72 0.36 11.35
C PRO A 70 -5.29 1.66 12.04
N ASP A 71 -5.23 1.69 13.35
CA ASP A 71 -4.74 2.86 14.08
C ASP A 71 -3.22 2.83 14.07
N ILE A 72 -2.62 3.63 13.20
CA ILE A 72 -1.17 3.66 13.04
C ILE A 72 -0.64 5.05 13.41
N PRO A 73 0.65 5.15 13.76
CA PRO A 73 1.24 6.46 14.04
C PRO A 73 1.23 7.36 12.82
N GLU A 74 1.30 8.67 13.03
CA GLU A 74 1.26 9.63 11.94
C GLU A 74 2.44 9.47 10.97
N ASP A 75 3.61 9.18 11.48
CA ASP A 75 4.81 9.08 10.65
C ASP A 75 5.20 7.62 10.43
N PHE A 76 4.26 6.84 9.96
CA PHE A 76 4.48 5.42 9.77
C PHE A 76 4.97 5.14 8.35
N CYS A 77 6.00 4.33 8.23
CA CYS A 77 6.56 3.93 6.94
C CYS A 77 6.68 2.42 6.86
N VAL A 78 6.39 1.88 5.68
CA VAL A 78 6.62 0.46 5.39
C VAL A 78 7.62 0.39 4.26
N TYR A 79 8.74 -0.25 4.54
CA TYR A 79 9.82 -0.37 3.56
C TYR A 79 9.76 -1.71 2.85
N LEU A 80 10.39 -1.77 1.69
CA LEU A 80 10.44 -3.00 0.92
C LEU A 80 10.94 -4.17 1.76
N ARG A 81 11.93 -3.94 2.61
CA ARG A 81 12.51 -5.00 3.45
C ARG A 81 11.56 -5.51 4.53
N ASP A 82 10.47 -4.80 4.79
CA ASP A 82 9.51 -5.19 5.81
C ASP A 82 8.45 -6.16 5.28
N VAL A 83 8.41 -6.38 3.99
CA VAL A 83 7.34 -7.12 3.35
C VAL A 83 7.90 -8.27 2.51
N THR A 84 6.99 -9.14 2.07
CA THR A 84 7.36 -10.29 1.25
C THR A 84 7.38 -9.91 -0.23
N PRO A 85 8.00 -10.76 -1.09
CA PRO A 85 7.93 -10.51 -2.54
C PRO A 85 6.51 -10.44 -3.06
N GLU A 86 5.60 -11.23 -2.50
CA GLU A 86 4.20 -11.21 -2.88
C GLU A 86 3.58 -9.84 -2.62
N ALA A 87 4.00 -9.18 -1.55
CA ALA A 87 3.48 -7.86 -1.22
C ALA A 87 3.85 -6.82 -2.28
N LEU A 88 5.03 -6.94 -2.87
CA LEU A 88 5.42 -6.01 -3.93
C LEU A 88 4.52 -6.17 -5.15
N GLU A 89 4.21 -7.39 -5.51
CA GLU A 89 3.29 -7.64 -6.62
C GLU A 89 1.89 -7.13 -6.28
N PHE A 90 1.44 -7.36 -5.06
CA PHE A 90 0.15 -6.84 -4.61
C PHE A 90 0.13 -5.31 -4.65
N TYR A 91 1.21 -4.67 -4.23
CA TYR A 91 1.32 -3.22 -4.27
C TYR A 91 1.09 -2.69 -5.70
N ARG A 92 1.68 -3.36 -6.67
CA ARG A 92 1.61 -2.93 -8.07
C ARG A 92 0.27 -3.22 -8.73
N THR A 93 -0.53 -4.10 -8.14
CA THR A 93 -1.80 -4.53 -8.74
C THR A 93 -2.98 -4.22 -7.83
N GLY A 94 -3.19 -5.03 -6.80
CA GLY A 94 -4.38 -4.93 -5.96
C GLY A 94 -4.49 -3.63 -5.19
N TYR A 95 -3.40 -3.17 -4.62
CA TYR A 95 -3.41 -1.91 -3.90
C TYR A 95 -3.73 -0.74 -4.84
N MET A 96 -3.12 -0.73 -6.02
CA MET A 96 -3.37 0.36 -6.97
C MET A 96 -4.81 0.38 -7.45
N LYS A 97 -5.43 -0.81 -7.64
CA LYS A 97 -6.84 -0.87 -7.99
C LYS A 97 -7.72 -0.28 -6.90
N TRP A 98 -7.40 -0.62 -5.66
CA TRP A 98 -8.16 -0.13 -4.51
C TRP A 98 -8.01 1.39 -4.39
N LEU A 99 -6.79 1.87 -4.56
CA LEU A 99 -6.51 3.30 -4.45
C LEU A 99 -7.26 4.12 -5.48
N LYS A 100 -7.41 3.60 -6.69
CA LYS A 100 -8.13 4.31 -7.75
C LYS A 100 -9.59 4.56 -7.41
N ARG A 101 -10.19 3.76 -6.53
CA ARG A 101 -11.56 4.01 -6.08
C ARG A 101 -11.67 5.36 -5.40
N PHE A 102 -10.67 5.73 -4.63
CA PHE A 102 -10.71 6.99 -3.90
C PHE A 102 -10.47 8.19 -4.81
N GLU A 103 -9.77 7.97 -5.91
CA GLU A 103 -9.62 9.01 -6.91
C GLU A 103 -10.94 9.32 -7.60
N ARG A 104 -11.80 8.30 -7.76
CA ARG A 104 -13.11 8.48 -8.38
C ARG A 104 -14.18 8.90 -7.38
N ASN A 105 -14.04 8.46 -6.15
CA ASN A 105 -15.06 8.71 -5.13
C ASN A 105 -14.37 8.99 -3.79
N MET A 106 -14.25 10.26 -3.46
CA MET A 106 -13.60 10.69 -2.24
C MET A 106 -14.32 10.22 -0.98
N HIS A 107 -15.57 9.79 -1.12
CA HIS A 107 -16.36 9.33 0.04
C HIS A 107 -16.34 7.81 0.20
N ALA A 108 -15.54 7.10 -0.61
CA ALA A 108 -15.42 5.66 -0.45
C ALA A 108 -14.84 5.35 0.94
N ASP A 109 -15.35 4.29 1.55
CA ASP A 109 -14.94 3.90 2.90
C ASP A 109 -13.63 3.12 2.85
N PRO A 110 -12.55 3.60 3.46
CA PRO A 110 -11.27 2.88 3.43
C PRO A 110 -11.31 1.53 4.14
N SER A 111 -12.28 1.28 5.00
CA SER A 111 -12.41 -0.03 5.64
C SER A 111 -12.93 -1.10 4.67
N ASP A 112 -13.44 -0.69 3.52
CA ASP A 112 -13.93 -1.63 2.51
C ASP A 112 -12.73 -2.10 1.68
N VAL A 113 -12.22 -3.27 2.00
CA VAL A 113 -11.03 -3.81 1.36
C VAL A 113 -11.34 -4.94 0.38
N ARG A 114 -12.61 -5.06 -0.04
CA ARG A 114 -13.01 -6.15 -0.92
C ARG A 114 -12.26 -6.17 -2.25
N VAL A 115 -11.96 -5.01 -2.80
CA VAL A 115 -11.19 -4.93 -4.04
C VAL A 115 -9.80 -5.53 -3.84
N MET A 116 -9.18 -5.23 -2.71
CA MET A 116 -7.86 -5.80 -2.40
C MET A 116 -7.96 -7.30 -2.17
N GLU A 117 -8.99 -7.75 -1.46
CA GLU A 117 -9.18 -9.18 -1.20
C GLU A 117 -9.32 -9.97 -2.49
N LYS A 118 -10.15 -9.47 -3.39
CA LYS A 118 -10.37 -10.13 -4.67
C LYS A 118 -9.09 -10.17 -5.49
N ALA A 119 -8.37 -9.05 -5.56
CA ALA A 119 -7.15 -8.98 -6.34
C ALA A 119 -6.09 -9.93 -5.79
N LEU A 120 -5.96 -10.00 -4.47
CA LEU A 120 -4.99 -10.89 -3.86
C LEU A 120 -5.35 -12.36 -4.12
N ALA A 121 -6.64 -12.69 -4.02
CA ALA A 121 -7.08 -14.06 -4.29
C ALA A 121 -6.78 -14.46 -5.74
N GLU A 122 -7.03 -13.56 -6.69
CA GLU A 122 -6.74 -13.82 -8.09
C GLU A 122 -5.24 -13.99 -8.32
N MET A 123 -4.44 -13.17 -7.67
CA MET A 123 -2.99 -13.26 -7.79
C MET A 123 -2.47 -14.60 -7.26
N ARG A 124 -2.99 -15.02 -6.11
CA ARG A 124 -2.58 -16.28 -5.50
C ARG A 124 -3.06 -17.49 -6.29
N ALA A 125 -4.22 -17.39 -6.91
CA ALA A 125 -4.72 -18.45 -7.77
C ALA A 125 -3.79 -18.65 -8.97
N LYS A 126 -3.29 -17.58 -9.55
CA LYS A 126 -2.35 -17.67 -10.66
C LYS A 126 -1.02 -18.29 -10.23
N GLN A 127 -0.57 -17.98 -9.02
CA GLN A 127 0.68 -18.52 -8.52
C GLN A 127 0.58 -20.02 -8.23
N SER A 128 -0.60 -20.51 -7.98
CA SER A 128 -0.81 -21.92 -7.66
C SER A 128 -0.82 -22.83 -8.90
N ASN A 129 -0.87 -22.25 -10.08
CA ASN A 129 -0.95 -23.04 -11.31
C ASN A 129 0.38 -23.23 -11.99
#